data_2c1389c0ed1e9b14028df078fd075bd5
#
_entry.id   2c1389c0ed1e9b14028df078fd075bd5
#
_cell.length_a   1.000
_cell.length_b   1.000
_cell.length_c   1.000
_cell.angle_alpha   90.00
_cell.angle_beta   90.00
_cell.angle_gamma   90.00
#
_symmetry.space_group_name_H-M   'P 1'
#
loop_
_entity.id
_entity.type
_entity.pdbx_description
1 polymer ?
#
loop_
_entity_poly.entity_id
_entity_poly.type
_entity_poly.pdbx_seq_one_letter_code
_entity_poly.pdbx_strand_id
1 'polypeptide(L)'
;MRVILATLAAGALASGAAAQTAEANTRAAIARVERLNPQVNAVLALDPTALDQARAQDRMRRVRGPLFGMPILIKDNIETLGPLPTTAGSLALKDNVTNRDAPLVAGLRAAGAVILGKTNLSEWANIRSNASISGWSAVGGQTRNPYALDRNPCGSSSGSGSAVAAGMVDAAIGSETDGSITCPAALNGVVGLKPTIGLVSRTHIVPISASQDTAGPIARDVTTAARVLGAIAGSDAADPVTAAADAHRTDYLAALRPDALKGVRIGVLRFSAGWSKPVDAVFEQALGILRAQGATLVEITELKDRDKIGAAENIVLMTELKAGLNAYLATAPATVKTRTLADVIAFNTANAPQEMALFGQELFETAEKTKGLDDPAYKAARALSLRLAGKDGIDAMLAANNVVALVGPTMPAAWLIDAVNGDQVSGSGAGNLAAVAGTPHLTVPMGNVRGMPVGLSFMGPAWSEARLLGLGFAYEQARGPLPAPTFRKSVEDSPDVAALLAPAKR
;
A
#
# COMPACT_ATOMS: atom_id res chain seq x y z
N MET A 1 7.89 -73.10 27.17
CA MET A 1 8.01 -71.67 27.40
C MET A 1 7.40 -70.93 26.17
N ARG A 2 6.17 -70.48 26.30
CA ARG A 2 5.47 -69.71 25.22
C ARG A 2 5.66 -68.21 25.49
N VAL A 3 6.27 -67.55 24.56
CA VAL A 3 6.42 -66.08 24.59
C VAL A 3 5.19 -65.49 23.90
N ILE A 4 4.44 -64.66 24.64
CA ILE A 4 3.30 -63.91 24.13
C ILE A 4 3.84 -62.56 23.70
N LEU A 5 3.82 -62.23 22.39
CA LEU A 5 4.05 -60.90 21.86
C LEU A 5 2.73 -60.06 22.00
N ALA A 6 2.77 -59.07 22.81
CA ALA A 6 1.70 -58.05 22.86
C ALA A 6 2.01 -56.94 21.84
N THR A 7 1.19 -56.84 20.80
CA THR A 7 1.20 -55.74 19.84
C THR A 7 0.45 -54.53 20.40
N LEU A 8 1.16 -53.46 20.77
CA LEU A 8 0.58 -52.15 21.08
C LEU A 8 0.25 -51.44 19.77
N ALA A 9 -1.03 -51.33 19.48
CA ALA A 9 -1.55 -50.46 18.42
C ALA A 9 -1.56 -49.02 18.95
N ALA A 10 -0.61 -48.19 18.48
CA ALA A 10 -0.63 -46.74 18.69
C ALA A 10 -1.66 -46.13 17.76
N GLY A 11 -2.84 -45.81 18.28
CA GLY A 11 -3.85 -45.01 17.58
C GLY A 11 -3.37 -43.54 17.45
N ALA A 12 -2.92 -43.15 16.27
CA ALA A 12 -2.69 -41.76 15.95
C ALA A 12 -4.04 -41.05 15.87
N LEU A 13 -4.41 -40.33 16.92
CA LEU A 13 -5.48 -39.35 16.89
C LEU A 13 -4.99 -38.18 16.00
N ALA A 14 -5.33 -38.21 14.71
CA ALA A 14 -5.27 -37.07 13.85
C ALA A 14 -6.33 -36.08 14.35
N SER A 15 -5.92 -35.11 15.20
CA SER A 15 -6.72 -33.95 15.49
C SER A 15 -6.80 -33.12 14.21
N GLY A 16 -7.83 -33.35 13.40
CA GLY A 16 -8.21 -32.48 12.32
C GLY A 16 -8.47 -31.08 12.92
N ALA A 17 -7.58 -30.15 12.68
CA ALA A 17 -7.85 -28.77 12.98
C ALA A 17 -9.16 -28.39 12.26
N ALA A 18 -10.22 -28.20 13.01
CA ALA A 18 -11.49 -27.75 12.47
C ALA A 18 -11.20 -26.44 11.73
N ALA A 19 -11.56 -26.36 10.44
CA ALA A 19 -11.37 -25.15 9.66
C ALA A 19 -12.00 -23.98 10.45
N GLN A 20 -11.20 -22.97 10.77
CA GLN A 20 -11.68 -21.82 11.54
C GLN A 20 -12.85 -21.20 10.82
N THR A 21 -13.93 -20.88 11.55
CA THR A 21 -15.10 -20.22 11.00
C THR A 21 -14.80 -18.74 10.71
N ALA A 22 -15.57 -18.13 9.81
CA ALA A 22 -15.45 -16.71 9.53
C ALA A 22 -15.69 -15.87 10.80
N GLU A 23 -16.64 -16.29 11.65
CA GLU A 23 -16.88 -15.64 12.94
C GLU A 23 -15.68 -15.74 13.87
N ALA A 24 -15.06 -16.89 14.00
CA ALA A 24 -13.88 -17.07 14.86
C ALA A 24 -12.70 -16.20 14.40
N ASN A 25 -12.44 -16.17 13.08
CA ASN A 25 -11.39 -15.33 12.49
C ASN A 25 -11.65 -13.84 12.75
N THR A 26 -12.89 -13.41 12.56
CA THR A 26 -13.30 -12.00 12.76
C THR A 26 -13.19 -11.59 14.23
N ARG A 27 -13.64 -12.42 15.17
CA ARG A 27 -13.46 -12.18 16.61
C ARG A 27 -11.99 -12.07 16.99
N ALA A 28 -11.16 -12.94 16.50
CA ALA A 28 -9.72 -12.91 16.75
C ALA A 28 -9.08 -11.63 16.17
N ALA A 29 -9.50 -11.17 15.00
CA ALA A 29 -9.02 -9.92 14.40
C ALA A 29 -9.47 -8.69 15.21
N ILE A 30 -10.75 -8.62 15.63
CA ILE A 30 -11.25 -7.57 16.50
C ILE A 30 -10.42 -7.49 17.79
N ALA A 31 -10.21 -8.62 18.47
CA ALA A 31 -9.42 -8.66 19.70
C ALA A 31 -7.97 -8.20 19.50
N ARG A 32 -7.36 -8.51 18.33
CA ARG A 32 -6.01 -8.00 18.00
C ARG A 32 -6.02 -6.49 17.76
N VAL A 33 -7.02 -5.96 17.04
CA VAL A 33 -7.18 -4.51 16.86
C VAL A 33 -7.35 -3.81 18.21
N GLU A 34 -8.27 -4.26 19.05
CA GLU A 34 -8.50 -3.66 20.38
C GLU A 34 -7.24 -3.62 21.25
N ARG A 35 -6.42 -4.66 21.20
CA ARG A 35 -5.18 -4.75 21.97
C ARG A 35 -4.04 -3.91 21.39
N LEU A 36 -3.87 -3.85 20.09
CA LEU A 36 -2.67 -3.30 19.43
C LEU A 36 -2.86 -1.89 18.89
N ASN A 37 -4.08 -1.53 18.50
CA ASN A 37 -4.36 -0.24 17.91
C ASN A 37 -4.05 0.96 18.82
N PRO A 38 -4.25 0.88 20.16
CA PRO A 38 -3.85 1.97 21.05
C PRO A 38 -2.38 2.37 20.98
N GLN A 39 -1.49 1.48 20.51
CA GLN A 39 -0.07 1.76 20.37
C GLN A 39 0.27 2.42 19.03
N VAL A 40 -0.40 2.03 17.94
CA VAL A 40 -0.03 2.44 16.57
C VAL A 40 -1.05 3.33 15.90
N ASN A 41 -2.29 3.40 16.42
CA ASN A 41 -3.37 4.23 15.88
C ASN A 41 -3.61 4.01 14.36
N ALA A 42 -3.65 2.75 13.95
CA ALA A 42 -3.76 2.34 12.55
C ALA A 42 -5.21 2.21 12.05
N VAL A 43 -6.14 1.90 12.97
CA VAL A 43 -7.57 1.65 12.66
C VAL A 43 -8.41 2.77 13.23
N LEU A 44 -9.15 3.47 12.37
CA LEU A 44 -10.06 4.55 12.75
C LEU A 44 -11.32 4.01 13.42
N ALA A 45 -11.92 3.00 12.82
CA ALA A 45 -13.15 2.40 13.32
C ALA A 45 -13.28 0.95 12.85
N LEU A 46 -13.79 0.08 13.73
CA LEU A 46 -14.26 -1.24 13.38
C LEU A 46 -15.70 -1.15 12.85
N ASP A 47 -16.02 -1.95 11.85
CA ASP A 47 -17.39 -2.07 11.34
C ASP A 47 -18.24 -2.84 12.38
N PRO A 48 -19.27 -2.22 12.97
CA PRO A 48 -20.12 -2.88 13.96
C PRO A 48 -20.87 -4.09 13.41
N THR A 49 -20.98 -4.20 12.07
CA THR A 49 -21.64 -5.33 11.39
C THR A 49 -20.67 -6.46 11.04
N ALA A 50 -19.35 -6.33 11.29
CA ALA A 50 -18.34 -7.30 10.87
C ALA A 50 -18.64 -8.74 11.35
N LEU A 51 -19.10 -8.91 12.58
CA LEU A 51 -19.48 -10.23 13.11
C LEU A 51 -20.74 -10.81 12.42
N ASP A 52 -21.70 -9.96 12.07
CA ASP A 52 -22.90 -10.42 11.37
C ASP A 52 -22.58 -10.79 9.92
N GLN A 53 -21.67 -10.07 9.25
CA GLN A 53 -21.11 -10.45 7.95
C GLN A 53 -20.48 -11.84 8.04
N ALA A 54 -19.62 -12.07 9.05
CA ALA A 54 -18.93 -13.34 9.26
C ALA A 54 -19.92 -14.50 9.52
N ARG A 55 -20.88 -14.32 10.42
CA ARG A 55 -21.94 -15.29 10.70
C ARG A 55 -22.77 -15.62 9.47
N ALA A 56 -23.07 -14.63 8.63
CA ALA A 56 -23.78 -14.84 7.39
C ALA A 56 -22.98 -15.74 6.43
N GLN A 57 -21.66 -15.55 6.34
CA GLN A 57 -20.78 -16.40 5.55
C GLN A 57 -20.74 -17.84 6.07
N ASP A 58 -20.64 -18.05 7.40
CA ASP A 58 -20.61 -19.39 8.01
C ASP A 58 -21.91 -20.19 7.73
N ARG A 59 -23.05 -19.50 7.56
CA ARG A 59 -24.34 -20.12 7.20
C ARG A 59 -24.49 -20.46 5.72
N MET A 60 -23.60 -19.92 4.84
CA MET A 60 -23.70 -20.21 3.40
C MET A 60 -23.35 -21.65 3.06
N ARG A 61 -24.20 -22.34 2.31
CA ARG A 61 -24.00 -23.73 1.84
C ARG A 61 -23.27 -23.83 0.48
N ARG A 62 -22.80 -22.72 -0.09
CA ARG A 62 -22.09 -22.69 -1.38
C ARG A 62 -20.60 -22.83 -1.22
N VAL A 63 -19.90 -23.04 -2.36
CA VAL A 63 -18.44 -23.08 -2.42
C VAL A 63 -17.86 -21.83 -1.80
N ARG A 64 -16.90 -22.02 -0.87
CA ARG A 64 -16.21 -20.93 -0.20
C ARG A 64 -15.30 -20.21 -1.20
N GLY A 65 -15.40 -18.90 -1.28
CA GLY A 65 -14.50 -18.07 -2.10
C GLY A 65 -13.06 -18.06 -1.59
N PRO A 66 -12.12 -17.54 -2.40
CA PRO A 66 -10.69 -17.54 -2.08
C PRO A 66 -10.32 -16.72 -0.83
N LEU A 67 -11.18 -15.81 -0.41
CA LEU A 67 -11.02 -14.96 0.80
C LEU A 67 -11.99 -15.33 1.93
N PHE A 68 -12.60 -16.51 1.87
CA PHE A 68 -13.62 -16.92 2.85
C PHE A 68 -13.16 -16.70 4.29
N GLY A 69 -13.93 -15.89 5.04
CA GLY A 69 -13.69 -15.61 6.44
C GLY A 69 -12.40 -14.81 6.75
N MET A 70 -11.78 -14.20 5.73
CA MET A 70 -10.62 -13.32 5.92
C MET A 70 -11.09 -11.91 6.30
N PRO A 71 -10.74 -11.40 7.51
CA PRO A 71 -10.99 -10.02 7.87
C PRO A 71 -10.03 -9.11 7.10
N ILE A 72 -10.58 -8.10 6.42
CA ILE A 72 -9.80 -7.10 5.64
C ILE A 72 -10.18 -5.71 6.11
N LEU A 73 -9.17 -4.86 6.30
CA LEU A 73 -9.32 -3.43 6.59
C LEU A 73 -9.25 -2.61 5.29
N ILE A 74 -10.00 -1.52 5.24
CA ILE A 74 -10.12 -0.67 4.05
C ILE A 74 -9.63 0.74 4.38
N LYS A 75 -8.72 1.30 3.57
CA LYS A 75 -8.27 2.70 3.71
C LYS A 75 -9.44 3.66 3.65
N ASP A 76 -9.43 4.67 4.51
CA ASP A 76 -10.60 5.55 4.71
C ASP A 76 -10.80 6.61 3.60
N ASN A 77 -10.25 6.39 2.44
CA ASN A 77 -10.64 7.10 1.21
C ASN A 77 -11.41 6.21 0.23
N ILE A 78 -11.72 4.96 0.60
CA ILE A 78 -12.46 3.98 -0.21
C ILE A 78 -13.82 3.75 0.43
N GLU A 79 -14.90 3.93 -0.33
CA GLU A 79 -16.26 3.77 0.18
C GLU A 79 -16.61 2.32 0.49
N THR A 80 -17.37 2.13 1.56
CA THR A 80 -17.87 0.82 2.00
C THR A 80 -19.34 0.91 2.34
N LEU A 81 -20.10 -0.11 1.97
CA LEU A 81 -21.47 -0.30 2.43
C LEU A 81 -21.46 -0.51 3.95
N GLY A 82 -22.21 0.31 4.67
CA GLY A 82 -22.32 0.23 6.13
C GLY A 82 -22.36 1.60 6.79
N PRO A 83 -22.35 1.65 8.12
CA PRO A 83 -22.53 2.90 8.87
C PRO A 83 -21.28 3.77 8.96
N LEU A 84 -20.12 3.26 8.53
CA LEU A 84 -18.85 4.00 8.66
C LEU A 84 -18.73 5.04 7.55
N PRO A 85 -18.34 6.29 7.87
CA PRO A 85 -18.06 7.30 6.87
C PRO A 85 -16.77 6.97 6.08
N THR A 86 -16.62 7.61 4.94
CA THR A 86 -15.38 7.66 4.17
C THR A 86 -14.87 9.09 4.19
N THR A 87 -13.87 9.37 5.03
CA THR A 87 -13.52 10.73 5.41
C THR A 87 -12.30 11.30 4.71
N ALA A 88 -11.50 10.48 4.01
CA ALA A 88 -10.17 10.86 3.55
C ALA A 88 -9.30 11.50 4.66
N GLY A 89 -9.62 11.22 5.92
CA GLY A 89 -8.95 11.78 7.11
C GLY A 89 -9.40 13.17 7.53
N SER A 90 -10.30 13.82 6.80
CA SER A 90 -10.73 15.21 7.05
C SER A 90 -12.11 15.27 7.71
N LEU A 91 -12.27 16.22 8.64
CA LEU A 91 -13.55 16.52 9.27
C LEU A 91 -14.58 17.09 8.26
N ALA A 92 -14.13 17.60 7.11
CA ALA A 92 -15.01 18.03 6.03
C ALA A 92 -15.90 16.89 5.49
N LEU A 93 -15.43 15.64 5.60
CA LEU A 93 -16.12 14.42 5.17
C LEU A 93 -16.56 13.52 6.33
N LYS A 94 -16.56 14.00 7.58
CA LYS A 94 -16.91 13.17 8.77
C LYS A 94 -18.30 12.54 8.69
N ASP A 95 -19.22 13.15 7.94
CA ASP A 95 -20.61 12.70 7.76
C ASP A 95 -20.83 12.04 6.38
N ASN A 96 -19.77 11.66 5.66
CA ASN A 96 -19.82 11.06 4.33
C ASN A 96 -20.12 9.55 4.41
N VAL A 97 -21.30 9.20 4.91
CA VAL A 97 -21.84 7.83 4.93
C VAL A 97 -22.56 7.59 3.63
N THR A 98 -21.88 7.00 2.64
CA THR A 98 -22.39 6.82 1.28
C THR A 98 -23.32 5.61 1.14
N ASN A 99 -23.24 4.66 2.08
CA ASN A 99 -24.02 3.43 2.11
C ASN A 99 -23.92 2.62 0.81
N ARG A 100 -22.72 2.58 0.22
CA ARG A 100 -22.42 1.82 -1.00
C ARG A 100 -20.96 1.29 -0.94
N ASP A 101 -20.72 0.16 -1.55
CA ASP A 101 -19.35 -0.34 -1.73
C ASP A 101 -18.72 0.26 -2.99
N ALA A 102 -17.43 0.59 -2.92
CA ALA A 102 -16.60 0.67 -4.11
C ALA A 102 -16.55 -0.71 -4.81
N PRO A 103 -16.49 -0.80 -6.16
CA PRO A 103 -16.50 -2.08 -6.86
C PRO A 103 -15.47 -3.08 -6.33
N LEU A 104 -14.26 -2.61 -5.95
CA LEU A 104 -13.25 -3.46 -5.34
C LEU A 104 -13.70 -4.05 -3.99
N VAL A 105 -14.45 -3.30 -3.18
CA VAL A 105 -14.99 -3.80 -1.89
C VAL A 105 -16.10 -4.82 -2.13
N ALA A 106 -16.95 -4.58 -3.10
CA ALA A 106 -17.95 -5.56 -3.54
C ALA A 106 -17.28 -6.86 -4.02
N GLY A 107 -16.18 -6.77 -4.76
CA GLY A 107 -15.34 -7.90 -5.18
C GLY A 107 -14.76 -8.70 -3.99
N LEU A 108 -14.25 -8.00 -2.97
CA LEU A 108 -13.78 -8.63 -1.73
C LEU A 108 -14.89 -9.42 -1.02
N ARG A 109 -16.07 -8.80 -0.85
CA ARG A 109 -17.24 -9.46 -0.25
C ARG A 109 -17.69 -10.68 -1.07
N ALA A 110 -17.72 -10.56 -2.40
CA ALA A 110 -18.07 -11.67 -3.30
C ALA A 110 -17.07 -12.83 -3.19
N ALA A 111 -15.78 -12.54 -2.96
CA ALA A 111 -14.74 -13.52 -2.71
C ALA A 111 -14.78 -14.12 -1.29
N GLY A 112 -15.65 -13.63 -0.41
CA GLY A 112 -15.85 -14.14 0.94
C GLY A 112 -15.04 -13.41 2.02
N ALA A 113 -14.49 -12.23 1.76
CA ALA A 113 -13.85 -11.42 2.79
C ALA A 113 -14.89 -10.80 3.74
N VAL A 114 -14.49 -10.55 4.98
CA VAL A 114 -15.22 -9.76 5.96
C VAL A 114 -14.61 -8.37 6.01
N ILE A 115 -15.38 -7.33 5.72
CA ILE A 115 -14.90 -5.96 5.84
C ILE A 115 -14.90 -5.59 7.33
N LEU A 116 -13.68 -5.49 7.90
CA LEU A 116 -13.48 -5.36 9.33
C LEU A 116 -13.63 -3.92 9.83
N GLY A 117 -13.34 -2.94 8.98
CA GLY A 117 -13.37 -1.52 9.35
C GLY A 117 -12.50 -0.65 8.47
N LYS A 118 -12.25 0.58 8.93
CA LYS A 118 -11.51 1.62 8.22
C LYS A 118 -10.13 1.85 8.84
N THR A 119 -9.09 1.97 8.01
CA THR A 119 -7.75 2.35 8.46
C THR A 119 -7.52 3.84 8.32
N ASN A 120 -6.74 4.40 9.26
CA ASN A 120 -6.24 5.74 9.15
C ASN A 120 -5.35 5.91 7.91
N LEU A 121 -5.20 7.14 7.48
CA LEU A 121 -4.40 7.51 6.32
C LEU A 121 -3.75 8.87 6.57
N SER A 122 -2.77 9.25 5.77
CA SER A 122 -2.37 10.65 5.70
C SER A 122 -3.52 11.43 5.10
N GLU A 123 -3.92 12.50 5.74
CA GLU A 123 -5.07 13.32 5.36
C GLU A 123 -5.03 13.72 3.89
N TRP A 124 -6.16 13.57 3.20
CA TRP A 124 -6.28 13.79 1.74
C TRP A 124 -5.18 13.10 0.93
N ALA A 125 -4.74 11.93 1.41
CA ALA A 125 -3.68 11.14 0.80
C ALA A 125 -2.35 11.91 0.57
N ASN A 126 -1.99 12.81 1.49
CA ASN A 126 -0.81 13.69 1.47
C ASN A 126 -0.84 14.85 0.46
N ILE A 127 -1.92 15.04 -0.30
CA ILE A 127 -1.94 16.04 -1.40
C ILE A 127 -2.34 17.44 -0.92
N ARG A 128 -2.59 17.68 0.37
CA ARG A 128 -3.03 18.97 0.89
C ARG A 128 -1.88 19.98 1.03
N SER A 129 -0.70 19.52 1.47
CA SER A 129 0.45 20.35 1.80
C SER A 129 1.78 19.65 1.52
N ASN A 130 2.80 20.40 1.13
CA ASN A 130 4.18 19.91 1.03
C ASN A 130 4.81 19.63 2.40
N ALA A 131 4.25 20.19 3.48
CA ALA A 131 4.67 19.96 4.87
C ALA A 131 3.84 18.88 5.57
N SER A 132 3.11 18.05 4.82
CA SER A 132 2.30 16.95 5.39
C SER A 132 3.16 16.03 6.25
N ILE A 133 2.53 15.50 7.32
CA ILE A 133 3.11 14.45 8.15
C ILE A 133 2.39 13.15 7.79
N SER A 134 3.11 12.24 7.15
CA SER A 134 2.52 10.95 6.74
C SER A 134 1.98 10.18 7.95
N GLY A 135 0.75 9.69 7.79
CA GLY A 135 0.02 8.98 8.85
C GLY A 135 -0.80 9.87 9.79
N TRP A 136 -0.71 11.20 9.66
CA TRP A 136 -1.58 12.11 10.41
C TRP A 136 -2.85 12.45 9.63
N SER A 137 -3.97 12.52 10.36
CA SER A 137 -5.24 13.05 9.84
C SER A 137 -6.00 13.77 10.97
N ALA A 138 -6.81 14.77 10.62
CA ALA A 138 -7.64 15.49 11.60
C ALA A 138 -8.68 14.57 12.27
N VAL A 139 -9.17 13.57 11.54
CA VAL A 139 -10.13 12.57 12.07
C VAL A 139 -9.46 11.57 13.01
N GLY A 140 -8.26 11.09 12.67
CA GLY A 140 -7.66 9.93 13.33
C GLY A 140 -6.39 10.22 14.12
N GLY A 141 -5.81 11.44 14.05
CA GLY A 141 -4.49 11.72 14.61
C GLY A 141 -3.36 10.94 13.91
N GLN A 142 -2.25 10.71 14.61
CA GLN A 142 -1.03 10.15 14.04
C GLN A 142 -0.99 8.62 14.12
N THR A 143 -0.89 7.96 12.99
CA THR A 143 -0.51 6.54 12.88
C THR A 143 1.00 6.38 13.08
N ARG A 144 1.42 5.34 13.76
CA ARG A 144 2.81 5.06 14.12
C ARG A 144 3.30 3.76 13.49
N ASN A 145 4.61 3.67 13.30
CA ASN A 145 5.26 2.46 12.80
C ASN A 145 5.39 1.43 13.95
N PRO A 146 4.91 0.17 13.79
CA PRO A 146 4.97 -0.82 14.87
C PRO A 146 6.39 -1.33 15.18
N TYR A 147 7.37 -1.07 14.31
CA TYR A 147 8.78 -1.41 14.59
C TYR A 147 9.44 -0.42 15.55
N ALA A 148 9.06 0.88 15.46
CA ALA A 148 9.45 1.91 16.44
C ALA A 148 8.40 3.02 16.41
N LEU A 149 7.81 3.32 17.57
CA LEU A 149 6.61 4.16 17.69
C LEU A 149 6.88 5.66 17.45
N ASP A 150 8.13 6.09 17.44
CA ASP A 150 8.57 7.42 17.05
C ASP A 150 8.85 7.57 15.55
N ARG A 151 8.77 6.46 14.80
CA ARG A 151 9.06 6.45 13.35
C ARG A 151 7.78 6.56 12.53
N ASN A 152 7.94 7.24 11.41
CA ASN A 152 6.87 7.45 10.47
C ASN A 152 6.51 6.12 9.77
N PRO A 153 5.22 5.77 9.63
CA PRO A 153 4.79 4.58 8.90
C PRO A 153 4.83 4.78 7.37
N CYS A 154 5.25 5.95 6.87
CA CYS A 154 4.96 6.45 5.53
C CYS A 154 3.45 6.57 5.26
N GLY A 155 3.10 7.01 4.06
CA GLY A 155 1.72 7.17 3.63
C GLY A 155 1.57 7.16 2.10
N SER A 156 0.39 7.37 1.66
CA SER A 156 -0.79 7.76 2.47
C SER A 156 -1.58 6.59 3.06
N SER A 157 -1.36 5.32 2.68
CA SER A 157 -2.04 4.15 3.27
C SER A 157 -1.39 3.71 4.60
N SER A 158 -1.12 4.66 5.47
CA SER A 158 -0.36 4.51 6.71
C SER A 158 -0.94 3.46 7.65
N GLY A 159 -2.23 3.57 7.94
CA GLY A 159 -2.93 2.63 8.80
C GLY A 159 -3.03 1.24 8.21
N SER A 160 -3.19 1.13 6.87
CA SER A 160 -3.22 -0.18 6.19
C SER A 160 -1.87 -0.90 6.36
N GLY A 161 -0.74 -0.21 6.15
CA GLY A 161 0.60 -0.76 6.36
C GLY A 161 0.85 -1.15 7.81
N SER A 162 0.59 -0.23 8.75
CA SER A 162 0.81 -0.46 10.19
C SER A 162 -0.08 -1.57 10.76
N ALA A 163 -1.36 -1.67 10.35
CA ALA A 163 -2.27 -2.70 10.84
C ALA A 163 -1.84 -4.11 10.42
N VAL A 164 -1.41 -4.27 9.15
CA VAL A 164 -0.90 -5.56 8.65
C VAL A 164 0.42 -5.91 9.34
N ALA A 165 1.35 -4.98 9.45
CA ALA A 165 2.63 -5.18 10.12
C ALA A 165 2.48 -5.52 11.60
N ALA A 166 1.55 -4.87 12.30
CA ALA A 166 1.22 -5.18 13.70
C ALA A 166 0.51 -6.54 13.87
N GLY A 167 0.14 -7.23 12.79
CA GLY A 167 -0.56 -8.51 12.84
C GLY A 167 -2.03 -8.41 13.22
N MET A 168 -2.66 -7.25 13.07
CA MET A 168 -4.11 -7.08 13.32
C MET A 168 -4.94 -7.86 12.31
N VAL A 169 -4.54 -7.79 11.03
CA VAL A 169 -5.12 -8.51 9.89
C VAL A 169 -4.01 -9.02 8.98
N ASP A 170 -4.32 -10.00 8.13
CA ASP A 170 -3.37 -10.52 7.14
C ASP A 170 -3.28 -9.65 5.87
N ALA A 171 -4.32 -8.84 5.60
CA ALA A 171 -4.37 -7.92 4.48
C ALA A 171 -5.23 -6.69 4.78
N ALA A 172 -4.87 -5.59 4.13
CA ALA A 172 -5.66 -4.37 4.05
C ALA A 172 -5.62 -3.83 2.61
N ILE A 173 -6.57 -2.97 2.25
CA ILE A 173 -6.54 -2.26 0.98
C ILE A 173 -5.96 -0.87 1.19
N GLY A 174 -5.02 -0.51 0.33
CA GLY A 174 -4.51 0.85 0.16
C GLY A 174 -4.96 1.46 -1.16
N SER A 175 -4.66 2.74 -1.34
CA SER A 175 -4.71 3.42 -2.63
C SER A 175 -3.38 4.14 -2.89
N GLU A 176 -3.02 4.27 -4.14
CA GLU A 176 -1.78 4.92 -4.55
C GLU A 176 -2.01 5.82 -5.76
N THR A 177 -1.48 7.03 -5.66
CA THR A 177 -1.26 7.95 -6.77
C THR A 177 0.23 7.95 -7.12
N ASP A 178 1.10 8.12 -6.10
CA ASP A 178 2.56 7.95 -6.18
C ASP A 178 3.10 7.50 -4.81
N GLY A 179 3.51 6.23 -4.72
CA GLY A 179 4.13 5.64 -3.53
C GLY A 179 3.18 5.24 -2.40
N SER A 180 1.90 5.59 -2.45
CA SER A 180 0.99 5.50 -1.28
C SER A 180 0.52 4.08 -0.88
N ILE A 181 0.88 3.03 -1.61
CA ILE A 181 0.80 1.61 -1.22
C ILE A 181 2.21 1.11 -0.91
N THR A 182 3.13 1.37 -1.84
CA THR A 182 4.46 0.76 -1.84
C THR A 182 5.34 1.33 -0.73
N CYS A 183 5.27 2.63 -0.44
CA CYS A 183 6.04 3.21 0.66
C CYS A 183 5.56 2.70 2.04
N PRO A 184 4.28 2.81 2.44
CA PRO A 184 3.86 2.28 3.74
C PRO A 184 4.07 0.77 3.86
N ALA A 185 3.97 0.00 2.77
CA ALA A 185 4.30 -1.41 2.81
C ALA A 185 5.78 -1.65 3.09
N ALA A 186 6.68 -0.94 2.39
CA ALA A 186 8.13 -1.07 2.57
C ALA A 186 8.59 -0.70 3.98
N LEU A 187 8.10 0.44 4.51
CA LEU A 187 8.54 0.95 5.82
C LEU A 187 7.92 0.19 7.00
N ASN A 188 6.84 -0.54 6.77
CA ASN A 188 6.22 -1.41 7.77
C ASN A 188 6.59 -2.90 7.57
N GLY A 189 7.49 -3.23 6.63
CA GLY A 189 7.98 -4.60 6.45
C GLY A 189 6.93 -5.60 5.98
N VAL A 190 6.01 -5.14 5.14
CA VAL A 190 4.94 -5.94 4.53
C VAL A 190 4.98 -5.84 3.00
N VAL A 191 4.19 -6.64 2.32
CA VAL A 191 4.09 -6.64 0.85
C VAL A 191 3.06 -5.61 0.42
N GLY A 192 3.40 -4.78 -0.57
CA GLY A 192 2.48 -3.84 -1.21
C GLY A 192 2.49 -4.00 -2.73
N LEU A 193 1.33 -4.06 -3.34
CA LEU A 193 1.21 -4.12 -4.79
C LEU A 193 0.33 -2.98 -5.30
N LYS A 194 0.95 -2.07 -6.05
CA LYS A 194 0.27 -1.11 -6.92
C LYS A 194 0.05 -1.79 -8.28
N PRO A 195 -1.17 -2.11 -8.67
CA PRO A 195 -1.42 -2.72 -9.97
C PRO A 195 -1.27 -1.72 -11.13
N THR A 196 -1.31 -2.22 -12.35
CA THR A 196 -1.48 -1.43 -13.57
C THR A 196 -2.73 -0.56 -13.46
N ILE A 197 -2.64 0.70 -13.86
CA ILE A 197 -3.80 1.60 -13.93
C ILE A 197 -4.85 0.97 -14.86
N GLY A 198 -6.07 0.84 -14.34
CA GLY A 198 -7.17 0.19 -15.04
C GLY A 198 -7.33 -1.32 -14.78
N LEU A 199 -6.45 -1.97 -13.98
CA LEU A 199 -6.72 -3.35 -13.54
C LEU A 199 -7.74 -3.41 -12.40
N VAL A 200 -7.78 -2.40 -11.55
CA VAL A 200 -8.71 -2.26 -10.42
C VAL A 200 -9.50 -0.96 -10.59
N SER A 201 -10.82 -1.03 -10.42
CA SER A 201 -11.71 0.14 -10.50
C SER A 201 -11.37 1.16 -9.41
N ARG A 202 -11.46 2.46 -9.79
CA ARG A 202 -11.31 3.62 -8.91
C ARG A 202 -12.66 4.25 -8.53
N THR A 203 -13.76 3.71 -9.02
CA THR A 203 -15.11 4.17 -8.68
C THR A 203 -15.32 4.16 -7.17
N HIS A 204 -15.83 5.26 -6.62
CA HIS A 204 -16.06 5.43 -5.18
C HIS A 204 -14.80 5.42 -4.31
N ILE A 205 -13.70 5.88 -4.86
CA ILE A 205 -12.47 6.24 -4.12
C ILE A 205 -12.33 7.75 -4.18
N VAL A 206 -12.04 8.40 -3.05
CA VAL A 206 -11.74 9.83 -3.01
C VAL A 206 -10.47 10.07 -3.83
N PRO A 207 -10.53 10.86 -4.94
CA PRO A 207 -9.48 10.90 -5.94
C PRO A 207 -8.40 11.94 -5.64
N ILE A 208 -7.23 11.72 -6.24
CA ILE A 208 -6.21 12.75 -6.50
C ILE A 208 -6.06 12.95 -8.00
N SER A 209 -5.78 11.88 -8.75
CA SER A 209 -5.39 11.96 -10.15
C SER A 209 -6.01 10.84 -10.98
N ALA A 210 -6.82 11.18 -11.95
CA ALA A 210 -7.40 10.22 -12.88
C ALA A 210 -6.35 9.47 -13.70
N SER A 211 -5.15 10.03 -13.84
CA SER A 211 -4.04 9.45 -14.59
C SER A 211 -3.21 8.45 -13.80
N GLN A 212 -3.20 8.53 -12.45
CA GLN A 212 -2.25 7.78 -11.62
C GLN A 212 -2.92 6.99 -10.48
N ASP A 213 -4.16 7.34 -10.08
CA ASP A 213 -4.83 6.66 -8.98
C ASP A 213 -5.12 5.19 -9.28
N THR A 214 -4.88 4.35 -8.29
CA THR A 214 -5.30 2.95 -8.23
C THR A 214 -5.46 2.51 -6.79
N ALA A 215 -6.10 1.35 -6.58
CA ALA A 215 -6.13 0.67 -5.29
C ALA A 215 -5.46 -0.70 -5.41
N GLY A 216 -4.92 -1.18 -4.31
CA GLY A 216 -4.24 -2.47 -4.29
C GLY A 216 -4.01 -3.02 -2.89
N PRO A 217 -3.58 -4.29 -2.78
CA PRO A 217 -3.36 -4.95 -1.52
C PRO A 217 -2.09 -4.49 -0.83
N ILE A 218 -2.20 -4.34 0.50
CA ILE A 218 -1.08 -4.35 1.44
C ILE A 218 -1.27 -5.61 2.28
N ALA A 219 -0.31 -6.54 2.25
CA ALA A 219 -0.48 -7.87 2.80
C ALA A 219 0.78 -8.36 3.52
N ARG A 220 0.62 -9.33 4.41
CA ARG A 220 1.75 -9.88 5.18
C ARG A 220 2.75 -10.68 4.31
N ASP A 221 2.30 -11.23 3.18
CA ASP A 221 3.10 -12.03 2.25
C ASP A 221 2.57 -11.91 0.81
N VAL A 222 3.39 -12.32 -0.16
CA VAL A 222 3.07 -12.26 -1.60
C VAL A 222 1.87 -13.13 -1.96
N THR A 223 1.68 -14.27 -1.30
CA THR A 223 0.54 -15.15 -1.55
C THR A 223 -0.78 -14.47 -1.18
N THR A 224 -0.81 -13.81 -0.04
CA THR A 224 -1.98 -13.05 0.41
C THR A 224 -2.26 -11.86 -0.51
N ALA A 225 -1.23 -11.14 -0.95
CA ALA A 225 -1.37 -10.05 -1.92
C ALA A 225 -1.97 -10.56 -3.25
N ALA A 226 -1.50 -11.70 -3.77
CA ALA A 226 -2.02 -12.32 -4.99
C ALA A 226 -3.50 -12.72 -4.87
N ARG A 227 -3.90 -13.31 -3.73
CA ARG A 227 -5.31 -13.64 -3.47
C ARG A 227 -6.21 -12.42 -3.47
N VAL A 228 -5.78 -11.37 -2.78
CA VAL A 228 -6.55 -10.12 -2.67
C VAL A 228 -6.65 -9.46 -4.03
N LEU A 229 -5.54 -9.37 -4.80
CA LEU A 229 -5.57 -8.84 -6.16
C LEU A 229 -6.57 -9.59 -7.04
N GLY A 230 -6.59 -10.92 -6.97
CA GLY A 230 -7.54 -11.75 -7.73
C GLY A 230 -9.01 -11.45 -7.44
N ALA A 231 -9.32 -10.95 -6.23
CA ALA A 231 -10.67 -10.61 -5.83
C ALA A 231 -11.09 -9.18 -6.26
N ILE A 232 -10.14 -8.25 -6.42
CA ILE A 232 -10.43 -6.84 -6.71
C ILE A 232 -10.18 -6.44 -8.16
N ALA A 233 -9.47 -7.26 -8.94
CA ALA A 233 -9.18 -7.03 -10.35
C ALA A 233 -10.41 -7.29 -11.22
N GLY A 234 -10.70 -6.40 -12.17
CA GLY A 234 -11.78 -6.57 -13.14
C GLY A 234 -12.28 -5.25 -13.71
N SER A 235 -13.08 -5.34 -14.78
CA SER A 235 -13.67 -4.18 -15.43
C SER A 235 -14.84 -3.60 -14.62
N ASP A 236 -15.03 -2.29 -14.78
CA ASP A 236 -16.12 -1.51 -14.22
C ASP A 236 -16.59 -0.50 -15.26
N ALA A 237 -17.84 -0.58 -15.66
CA ALA A 237 -18.42 0.32 -16.67
C ALA A 237 -18.42 1.80 -16.21
N ALA A 238 -18.39 2.07 -14.90
CA ALA A 238 -18.32 3.42 -14.35
C ALA A 238 -16.90 4.00 -14.35
N ASP A 239 -15.88 3.15 -14.55
CA ASP A 239 -14.47 3.56 -14.70
C ASP A 239 -13.90 3.06 -16.05
N PRO A 240 -14.05 3.84 -17.13
CA PRO A 240 -13.69 3.41 -18.49
C PRO A 240 -12.25 2.96 -18.68
N VAL A 241 -11.31 3.39 -17.81
CA VAL A 241 -9.91 2.95 -17.89
C VAL A 241 -9.77 1.45 -17.63
N THR A 242 -10.76 0.83 -16.97
CA THR A 242 -10.77 -0.60 -16.65
C THR A 242 -11.27 -1.49 -17.80
N ALA A 243 -11.62 -0.94 -18.95
CA ALA A 243 -12.22 -1.70 -20.06
C ALA A 243 -11.38 -2.90 -20.52
N ALA A 244 -10.05 -2.84 -20.37
CA ALA A 244 -9.14 -3.93 -20.70
C ALA A 244 -8.89 -4.93 -19.55
N ALA A 245 -9.36 -4.63 -18.33
CA ALA A 245 -9.01 -5.40 -17.13
C ALA A 245 -9.30 -6.90 -17.25
N ASP A 246 -10.50 -7.26 -17.74
CA ASP A 246 -10.92 -8.67 -17.81
C ASP A 246 -10.09 -9.48 -18.82
N ALA A 247 -9.51 -8.84 -19.84
CA ALA A 247 -8.61 -9.49 -20.79
C ALA A 247 -7.21 -9.75 -20.20
N HIS A 248 -6.83 -9.00 -19.16
CA HIS A 248 -5.52 -9.09 -18.50
C HIS A 248 -5.59 -9.77 -17.11
N ARG A 249 -6.78 -9.95 -16.57
CA ARG A 249 -7.00 -10.74 -15.35
C ARG A 249 -6.55 -12.19 -15.55
N THR A 250 -5.85 -12.75 -14.56
CA THR A 250 -5.38 -14.13 -14.60
C THR A 250 -5.43 -14.75 -13.20
N ASP A 251 -5.13 -16.04 -13.10
CA ASP A 251 -4.85 -16.69 -11.81
C ASP A 251 -3.47 -16.27 -11.30
N TYR A 252 -3.45 -15.27 -10.43
CA TYR A 252 -2.20 -14.76 -9.85
C TYR A 252 -1.52 -15.78 -8.93
N LEU A 253 -2.27 -16.71 -8.33
CA LEU A 253 -1.70 -17.77 -7.49
C LEU A 253 -0.91 -18.78 -8.32
N ALA A 254 -1.33 -19.08 -9.54
CA ALA A 254 -0.62 -19.98 -10.44
C ALA A 254 0.78 -19.48 -10.84
N ALA A 255 1.02 -18.14 -10.72
CA ALA A 255 2.32 -17.55 -10.98
C ALA A 255 3.34 -17.72 -9.84
N LEU A 256 2.90 -18.11 -8.63
CA LEU A 256 3.71 -18.18 -7.42
C LEU A 256 4.54 -19.48 -7.40
N ARG A 257 5.69 -19.44 -8.06
CA ARG A 257 6.59 -20.60 -8.14
C ARG A 257 7.94 -20.27 -7.48
N PRO A 258 8.49 -21.17 -6.65
CA PRO A 258 9.78 -20.95 -5.99
C PRO A 258 10.94 -20.78 -6.96
N ASP A 259 10.84 -21.32 -8.17
CA ASP A 259 11.86 -21.26 -9.23
C ASP A 259 11.66 -20.09 -10.21
N ALA A 260 10.74 -19.15 -9.95
CA ALA A 260 10.40 -18.05 -10.87
C ALA A 260 11.58 -17.10 -11.18
N LEU A 261 12.61 -17.08 -10.36
CA LEU A 261 13.84 -16.30 -10.59
C LEU A 261 14.87 -17.00 -11.46
N LYS A 262 14.74 -18.32 -11.71
CA LYS A 262 15.75 -19.11 -12.43
C LYS A 262 15.82 -18.72 -13.91
N GLY A 263 17.01 -18.31 -14.35
CA GLY A 263 17.28 -17.94 -15.74
C GLY A 263 16.68 -16.58 -16.16
N VAL A 264 16.11 -15.83 -15.21
CA VAL A 264 15.49 -14.52 -15.50
C VAL A 264 16.55 -13.42 -15.49
N ARG A 265 16.43 -12.46 -16.43
CA ARG A 265 17.25 -11.25 -16.46
C ARG A 265 16.49 -10.10 -15.82
N ILE A 266 17.13 -9.41 -14.85
CA ILE A 266 16.52 -8.34 -14.06
C ILE A 266 17.42 -7.09 -14.12
N GLY A 267 16.84 -5.92 -14.42
CA GLY A 267 17.54 -4.64 -14.40
C GLY A 267 17.63 -4.07 -12.97
N VAL A 268 18.82 -3.65 -12.58
CA VAL A 268 19.09 -3.04 -11.28
C VAL A 268 19.21 -1.54 -11.43
N LEU A 269 18.28 -0.79 -10.85
CA LEU A 269 18.22 0.68 -10.93
C LEU A 269 19.23 1.32 -9.96
N ARG A 270 20.50 1.42 -10.36
CA ARG A 270 21.57 2.02 -9.54
C ARG A 270 21.33 3.48 -9.23
N PHE A 271 20.71 4.23 -10.13
CA PHE A 271 20.33 5.62 -9.89
C PHE A 271 19.27 5.82 -8.79
N SER A 272 18.60 4.75 -8.35
CA SER A 272 17.65 4.76 -7.22
C SER A 272 18.28 4.33 -5.90
N ALA A 273 19.57 4.01 -5.88
CA ALA A 273 20.38 3.63 -4.72
C ALA A 273 21.50 4.65 -4.48
N GLY A 274 22.35 4.44 -3.48
CA GLY A 274 23.48 5.32 -3.17
C GLY A 274 23.17 6.46 -2.21
N TRP A 275 21.95 6.54 -1.69
CA TRP A 275 21.49 7.58 -0.79
C TRP A 275 21.83 7.31 0.69
N SER A 276 21.86 6.03 1.06
CA SER A 276 22.04 5.59 2.43
C SER A 276 22.88 4.32 2.45
N LYS A 277 24.12 4.43 2.89
CA LYS A 277 25.03 3.27 2.99
C LYS A 277 24.40 2.06 3.72
N PRO A 278 23.65 2.23 4.85
CA PRO A 278 22.99 1.09 5.49
C PRO A 278 21.90 0.45 4.62
N VAL A 279 21.09 1.24 3.90
CA VAL A 279 20.07 0.73 2.96
C VAL A 279 20.73 0.03 1.78
N ASP A 280 21.81 0.63 1.23
CA ASP A 280 22.56 0.06 0.12
C ASP A 280 23.17 -1.30 0.48
N ALA A 281 23.67 -1.46 1.71
CA ALA A 281 24.20 -2.75 2.19
C ALA A 281 23.11 -3.83 2.23
N VAL A 282 21.89 -3.52 2.66
CA VAL A 282 20.76 -4.44 2.64
C VAL A 282 20.31 -4.72 1.20
N PHE A 283 20.35 -3.72 0.34
CA PHE A 283 20.03 -3.89 -1.08
C PHE A 283 21.03 -4.83 -1.77
N GLU A 284 22.34 -4.70 -1.52
CA GLU A 284 23.33 -5.64 -2.07
C GLU A 284 23.11 -7.08 -1.58
N GLN A 285 22.70 -7.27 -0.32
CA GLN A 285 22.29 -8.59 0.17
C GLN A 285 21.07 -9.15 -0.61
N ALA A 286 20.06 -8.30 -0.85
CA ALA A 286 18.91 -8.68 -1.65
C ALA A 286 19.29 -9.06 -3.09
N LEU A 287 20.20 -8.31 -3.72
CA LEU A 287 20.73 -8.65 -5.04
C LEU A 287 21.51 -9.98 -5.02
N GLY A 288 22.22 -10.26 -3.93
CA GLY A 288 22.88 -11.55 -3.70
C GLY A 288 21.91 -12.71 -3.67
N ILE A 289 20.74 -12.55 -3.02
CA ILE A 289 19.66 -13.56 -3.01
C ILE A 289 19.11 -13.78 -4.43
N LEU A 290 18.83 -12.72 -5.18
CA LEU A 290 18.34 -12.83 -6.57
C LEU A 290 19.32 -13.63 -7.44
N ARG A 291 20.65 -13.35 -7.34
CA ARG A 291 21.69 -14.12 -8.06
C ARG A 291 21.73 -15.57 -7.63
N ALA A 292 21.63 -15.83 -6.32
CA ALA A 292 21.65 -17.21 -5.78
C ALA A 292 20.45 -18.04 -6.25
N GLN A 293 19.31 -17.40 -6.52
CA GLN A 293 18.13 -18.03 -7.11
C GLN A 293 18.19 -18.15 -8.64
N GLY A 294 19.32 -17.81 -9.26
CA GLY A 294 19.57 -18.02 -10.67
C GLY A 294 19.19 -16.83 -11.59
N ALA A 295 18.91 -15.65 -11.02
CA ALA A 295 18.68 -14.46 -11.82
C ALA A 295 19.99 -13.84 -12.32
N THR A 296 19.99 -13.35 -13.57
CA THR A 296 21.05 -12.51 -14.12
C THR A 296 20.72 -11.04 -13.89
N LEU A 297 21.59 -10.32 -13.17
CA LEU A 297 21.38 -8.91 -12.90
C LEU A 297 22.12 -8.04 -13.91
N VAL A 298 21.44 -7.00 -14.42
CA VAL A 298 21.96 -6.04 -15.40
C VAL A 298 21.89 -4.65 -14.77
N GLU A 299 23.05 -4.01 -14.60
CA GLU A 299 23.16 -2.70 -13.97
C GLU A 299 22.65 -1.59 -14.90
N ILE A 300 21.74 -0.74 -14.39
CA ILE A 300 21.20 0.43 -15.07
C ILE A 300 21.56 1.65 -14.22
N THR A 301 22.49 2.46 -14.71
CA THR A 301 23.10 3.53 -13.91
C THR A 301 22.45 4.90 -14.07
N GLU A 302 21.69 5.10 -15.14
CA GLU A 302 21.09 6.40 -15.43
C GLU A 302 19.68 6.27 -16.06
N LEU A 303 18.88 7.31 -15.87
CA LEU A 303 17.64 7.56 -16.61
C LEU A 303 17.67 9.03 -17.06
N LYS A 304 17.65 9.24 -18.38
CA LYS A 304 17.65 10.59 -18.97
C LYS A 304 16.40 11.38 -18.58
N ASP A 305 16.57 12.68 -18.35
CA ASP A 305 15.49 13.62 -18.08
C ASP A 305 14.60 13.25 -16.85
N ARG A 306 15.12 12.43 -15.94
CA ARG A 306 14.42 11.98 -14.73
C ARG A 306 13.91 13.16 -13.88
N ASP A 307 14.69 14.24 -13.80
CA ASP A 307 14.37 15.46 -13.08
C ASP A 307 13.13 16.18 -13.62
N LYS A 308 12.80 15.99 -14.90
CA LYS A 308 11.63 16.59 -15.54
C LYS A 308 10.32 15.85 -15.21
N ILE A 309 10.38 14.59 -14.77
CA ILE A 309 9.19 13.78 -14.50
C ILE A 309 8.37 14.41 -13.38
N GLY A 310 8.98 14.66 -12.21
CA GLY A 310 8.26 15.19 -11.05
C GLY A 310 7.70 16.61 -11.27
N ALA A 311 8.42 17.47 -12.01
CA ALA A 311 7.91 18.81 -12.34
C ALA A 311 6.65 18.74 -13.23
N ALA A 312 6.65 17.87 -14.25
CA ALA A 312 5.49 17.64 -15.10
C ALA A 312 4.34 16.95 -14.35
N GLU A 313 4.66 15.95 -13.54
CA GLU A 313 3.70 15.26 -12.69
C GLU A 313 2.96 16.22 -11.76
N ASN A 314 3.65 17.14 -11.09
CA ASN A 314 3.01 18.10 -10.20
C ASN A 314 1.92 18.93 -10.89
N ILE A 315 2.14 19.35 -12.16
CA ILE A 315 1.11 20.04 -12.95
C ILE A 315 -0.10 19.12 -13.18
N VAL A 316 0.15 17.85 -13.46
CA VAL A 316 -0.91 16.85 -13.67
C VAL A 316 -1.72 16.66 -12.40
N LEU A 317 -1.06 16.40 -11.27
CA LEU A 317 -1.70 16.15 -9.98
C LEU A 317 -2.56 17.35 -9.54
N MET A 318 -2.05 18.58 -9.61
CA MET A 318 -2.80 19.77 -9.22
C MET A 318 -4.04 19.99 -10.10
N THR A 319 -3.92 19.73 -11.41
CA THR A 319 -5.04 19.94 -12.33
C THR A 319 -6.11 18.86 -12.19
N GLU A 320 -5.71 17.60 -12.07
CA GLU A 320 -6.63 16.48 -11.94
C GLU A 320 -7.28 16.41 -10.57
N LEU A 321 -6.57 16.83 -9.49
CA LEU A 321 -7.12 16.93 -8.15
C LEU A 321 -8.38 17.79 -8.09
N LYS A 322 -8.34 19.02 -8.64
CA LYS A 322 -9.51 19.90 -8.67
C LYS A 322 -10.67 19.26 -9.41
N ALA A 323 -10.41 18.74 -10.60
CA ALA A 323 -11.46 18.15 -11.44
C ALA A 323 -12.07 16.91 -10.78
N GLY A 324 -11.23 15.98 -10.31
CA GLY A 324 -11.65 14.73 -9.69
C GLY A 324 -12.38 14.93 -8.37
N LEU A 325 -11.82 15.78 -7.49
CA LEU A 325 -12.41 16.03 -6.18
C LEU A 325 -13.76 16.74 -6.30
N ASN A 326 -13.91 17.73 -7.18
CA ASN A 326 -15.18 18.38 -7.46
C ASN A 326 -16.23 17.37 -7.95
N ALA A 327 -15.84 16.47 -8.87
CA ALA A 327 -16.75 15.43 -9.36
C ALA A 327 -17.16 14.45 -8.25
N TYR A 328 -16.24 14.03 -7.39
CA TYR A 328 -16.54 13.14 -6.26
C TYR A 328 -17.48 13.82 -5.26
N LEU A 329 -17.17 15.04 -4.82
CA LEU A 329 -17.94 15.78 -3.83
C LEU A 329 -19.37 16.11 -4.32
N ALA A 330 -19.57 16.30 -5.62
CA ALA A 330 -20.91 16.48 -6.20
C ALA A 330 -21.82 15.27 -5.95
N THR A 331 -21.26 14.06 -5.80
CA THR A 331 -22.01 12.82 -5.54
C THR A 331 -22.15 12.48 -4.05
N ALA A 332 -21.52 13.23 -3.15
CA ALA A 332 -21.54 12.98 -1.72
C ALA A 332 -22.97 13.14 -1.15
N PRO A 333 -23.32 12.44 -0.04
CA PRO A 333 -24.61 12.59 0.63
C PRO A 333 -24.92 14.04 1.03
N ALA A 334 -26.19 14.40 1.17
CA ALA A 334 -26.61 15.75 1.54
C ALA A 334 -26.12 16.21 2.92
N THR A 335 -25.68 15.29 3.77
CA THR A 335 -25.05 15.55 5.07
C THR A 335 -23.69 16.22 4.91
N VAL A 336 -22.93 15.90 3.87
CA VAL A 336 -21.66 16.57 3.51
C VAL A 336 -22.00 17.95 2.94
N LYS A 337 -21.36 18.99 3.44
CA LYS A 337 -21.65 20.39 3.03
C LYS A 337 -20.64 20.93 2.01
N THR A 338 -19.44 20.39 1.99
CA THR A 338 -18.40 20.72 1.00
C THR A 338 -18.73 20.02 -0.34
N ARG A 339 -18.83 20.77 -1.42
CA ARG A 339 -19.22 20.28 -2.75
C ARG A 339 -18.14 20.48 -3.81
N THR A 340 -17.14 21.29 -3.47
CA THR A 340 -16.03 21.62 -4.35
C THR A 340 -14.74 21.69 -3.54
N LEU A 341 -13.58 21.69 -4.22
CA LEU A 341 -12.28 21.94 -3.59
C LEU A 341 -12.25 23.32 -2.91
N ALA A 342 -12.88 24.32 -3.50
CA ALA A 342 -13.01 25.65 -2.88
C ALA A 342 -13.77 25.59 -1.54
N ASP A 343 -14.84 24.79 -1.45
CA ASP A 343 -15.57 24.59 -0.19
C ASP A 343 -14.70 23.88 0.86
N VAL A 344 -13.88 22.91 0.45
CA VAL A 344 -12.93 22.22 1.36
C VAL A 344 -11.88 23.21 1.87
N ILE A 345 -11.31 24.05 1.01
CA ILE A 345 -10.36 25.09 1.39
C ILE A 345 -10.99 26.04 2.42
N ALA A 346 -12.23 26.50 2.17
CA ALA A 346 -12.95 27.36 3.08
C ALA A 346 -13.25 26.67 4.44
N PHE A 347 -13.65 25.39 4.39
CA PHE A 347 -13.88 24.56 5.58
C PHE A 347 -12.61 24.43 6.42
N ASN A 348 -11.49 24.09 5.82
CA ASN A 348 -10.19 23.95 6.51
C ASN A 348 -9.78 25.28 7.16
N THR A 349 -9.97 26.40 6.48
CA THR A 349 -9.67 27.73 7.02
C THR A 349 -10.55 28.04 8.23
N ALA A 350 -11.85 27.74 8.15
CA ALA A 350 -12.79 27.97 9.25
C ALA A 350 -12.55 27.04 10.45
N ASN A 351 -11.94 25.88 10.23
CA ASN A 351 -11.64 24.84 11.25
C ASN A 351 -10.12 24.67 11.45
N ALA A 352 -9.34 25.71 11.20
CA ALA A 352 -7.88 25.64 11.21
C ALA A 352 -7.25 25.03 12.46
N PRO A 353 -7.79 25.23 13.69
CA PRO A 353 -7.24 24.59 14.88
C PRO A 353 -7.27 23.04 14.85
N GLN A 354 -8.19 22.44 14.10
CA GLN A 354 -8.30 20.98 13.98
C GLN A 354 -7.70 20.48 12.65
N GLU A 355 -8.06 21.14 11.53
CA GLU A 355 -7.67 20.71 10.18
C GLU A 355 -6.23 21.10 9.83
N MET A 356 -5.76 22.24 10.28
CA MET A 356 -4.44 22.78 9.92
C MET A 356 -3.53 22.94 11.14
N ALA A 357 -3.73 22.13 12.19
CA ALA A 357 -2.95 22.20 13.43
C ALA A 357 -1.43 21.98 13.23
N LEU A 358 -1.05 21.18 12.23
CA LEU A 358 0.35 20.78 11.99
C LEU A 358 0.91 21.31 10.65
N PHE A 359 0.07 21.52 9.64
CA PHE A 359 0.50 21.99 8.32
C PHE A 359 -0.65 22.66 7.56
N GLY A 360 -0.31 23.46 6.54
CA GLY A 360 -1.24 24.24 5.74
C GLY A 360 -1.96 23.48 4.63
N GLN A 361 -2.42 24.21 3.59
CA GLN A 361 -3.17 23.67 2.46
C GLN A 361 -2.76 24.27 1.12
N GLU A 362 -1.50 24.68 0.99
CA GLU A 362 -0.98 25.42 -0.16
C GLU A 362 -1.08 24.65 -1.48
N LEU A 363 -1.09 23.30 -1.45
CA LEU A 363 -1.30 22.49 -2.64
C LEU A 363 -2.77 22.54 -3.09
N PHE A 364 -3.73 22.53 -2.18
CA PHE A 364 -5.14 22.74 -2.49
C PHE A 364 -5.39 24.13 -3.12
N GLU A 365 -4.78 25.17 -2.56
CA GLU A 365 -4.87 26.52 -3.10
C GLU A 365 -4.22 26.63 -4.49
N THR A 366 -3.16 25.88 -4.74
CA THR A 366 -2.52 25.78 -6.05
C THR A 366 -3.40 25.02 -7.04
N ALA A 367 -3.98 23.90 -6.63
CA ALA A 367 -4.90 23.12 -7.44
C ALA A 367 -6.15 23.94 -7.82
N GLU A 368 -6.70 24.72 -6.87
CA GLU A 368 -7.89 25.56 -7.14
C GLU A 368 -7.64 26.62 -8.22
N LYS A 369 -6.42 27.09 -8.38
CA LYS A 369 -6.03 28.08 -9.42
C LYS A 369 -5.83 27.48 -10.81
N THR A 370 -5.85 26.14 -10.96
CA THR A 370 -5.67 25.47 -12.25
C THR A 370 -6.81 25.76 -13.22
N LYS A 371 -6.50 25.74 -14.51
CA LYS A 371 -7.46 26.08 -15.58
C LYS A 371 -8.30 24.86 -16.04
N GLY A 372 -8.06 23.68 -15.45
CA GLY A 372 -8.80 22.45 -15.74
C GLY A 372 -8.17 21.61 -16.84
N LEU A 373 -8.83 20.49 -17.16
CA LEU A 373 -8.30 19.42 -18.01
C LEU A 373 -8.09 19.82 -19.49
N ASP A 374 -8.67 20.94 -19.92
CA ASP A 374 -8.49 21.45 -21.27
C ASP A 374 -7.28 22.37 -21.44
N ASP A 375 -6.61 22.76 -20.36
CA ASP A 375 -5.42 23.59 -20.41
C ASP A 375 -4.30 22.90 -21.25
N PRO A 376 -3.78 23.59 -22.29
CA PRO A 376 -2.67 23.07 -23.07
C PRO A 376 -1.42 22.73 -22.24
N ALA A 377 -1.16 23.49 -21.15
CA ALA A 377 -0.04 23.23 -20.25
C ALA A 377 -0.20 21.91 -19.51
N TYR A 378 -1.42 21.61 -19.02
CA TYR A 378 -1.73 20.30 -18.44
C TYR A 378 -1.56 19.18 -19.45
N LYS A 379 -2.14 19.31 -20.65
CA LYS A 379 -2.05 18.26 -21.70
C LYS A 379 -0.59 18.00 -22.09
N ALA A 380 0.23 19.04 -22.19
CA ALA A 380 1.67 18.89 -22.47
C ALA A 380 2.42 18.21 -21.31
N ALA A 381 2.15 18.62 -20.06
CA ALA A 381 2.75 18.03 -18.87
C ALA A 381 2.39 16.55 -18.73
N ARG A 382 1.11 16.18 -18.96
CA ARG A 382 0.63 14.80 -18.91
C ARG A 382 1.31 13.94 -20.00
N ALA A 383 1.41 14.44 -21.23
CA ALA A 383 2.09 13.74 -22.30
C ALA A 383 3.59 13.57 -22.01
N LEU A 384 4.24 14.59 -21.45
CA LEU A 384 5.66 14.57 -21.12
C LEU A 384 5.95 13.56 -20.00
N SER A 385 5.26 13.64 -18.87
CA SER A 385 5.49 12.78 -17.71
C SER A 385 5.26 11.30 -18.05
N LEU A 386 4.14 10.99 -18.72
CA LEU A 386 3.84 9.62 -19.18
C LEU A 386 4.91 9.08 -20.14
N ARG A 387 5.36 9.89 -21.10
CA ARG A 387 6.40 9.49 -22.05
C ARG A 387 7.72 9.22 -21.35
N LEU A 388 8.18 10.13 -20.49
CA LEU A 388 9.48 10.00 -19.80
C LEU A 388 9.51 8.84 -18.82
N ALA A 389 8.44 8.62 -18.03
CA ALA A 389 8.39 7.53 -17.09
C ALA A 389 8.08 6.17 -17.73
N GLY A 390 7.17 6.14 -18.72
CA GLY A 390 6.73 4.92 -19.42
C GLY A 390 7.63 4.56 -20.59
N LYS A 391 7.31 5.08 -21.79
CA LYS A 391 7.96 4.71 -23.05
C LYS A 391 9.47 4.91 -23.02
N ASP A 392 9.93 6.09 -22.62
CA ASP A 392 11.35 6.44 -22.61
C ASP A 392 12.04 5.99 -21.30
N GLY A 393 11.26 5.64 -20.27
CA GLY A 393 11.70 5.17 -18.96
C GLY A 393 11.64 3.64 -18.85
N ILE A 394 10.58 3.13 -18.22
CA ILE A 394 10.44 1.69 -17.89
C ILE A 394 10.56 0.83 -19.13
N ASP A 395 9.79 1.10 -20.21
CA ASP A 395 9.77 0.28 -21.40
C ASP A 395 11.13 0.28 -22.11
N ALA A 396 11.77 1.45 -22.23
CA ALA A 396 13.08 1.59 -22.85
C ALA A 396 14.17 0.85 -22.05
N MET A 397 14.15 0.96 -20.71
CA MET A 397 15.10 0.25 -19.86
C MET A 397 14.95 -1.26 -19.96
N LEU A 398 13.70 -1.77 -19.98
CA LEU A 398 13.42 -3.20 -20.15
C LEU A 398 13.93 -3.72 -21.48
N ALA A 399 13.61 -3.02 -22.59
CA ALA A 399 13.96 -3.43 -23.93
C ALA A 399 15.47 -3.33 -24.20
N ALA A 400 16.10 -2.19 -23.87
CA ALA A 400 17.52 -1.95 -24.14
C ALA A 400 18.45 -2.94 -23.41
N ASN A 401 18.04 -3.42 -22.24
CA ASN A 401 18.83 -4.32 -21.39
C ASN A 401 18.39 -5.79 -21.52
N ASN A 402 17.35 -6.07 -22.31
CA ASN A 402 16.75 -7.40 -22.43
C ASN A 402 16.44 -8.00 -21.05
N VAL A 403 15.73 -7.24 -20.20
CA VAL A 403 15.31 -7.63 -18.85
C VAL A 403 13.80 -7.66 -18.74
N VAL A 404 13.26 -8.52 -17.86
CA VAL A 404 11.80 -8.72 -17.73
C VAL A 404 11.18 -7.91 -16.60
N ALA A 405 12.01 -7.40 -15.69
CA ALA A 405 11.63 -6.56 -14.58
C ALA A 405 12.80 -5.67 -14.15
N LEU A 406 12.48 -4.60 -13.43
CA LEU A 406 13.43 -3.67 -12.83
C LEU A 406 13.35 -3.81 -11.31
N VAL A 407 14.49 -3.72 -10.61
CA VAL A 407 14.54 -3.72 -9.14
C VAL A 407 15.34 -2.54 -8.61
N GLY A 408 14.93 -2.05 -7.43
CA GLY A 408 15.62 -1.00 -6.69
C GLY A 408 15.11 -0.94 -5.25
N PRO A 409 15.76 -0.18 -4.35
CA PRO A 409 15.19 0.10 -3.04
C PRO A 409 13.85 0.84 -3.21
N THR A 410 12.82 0.44 -2.46
CA THR A 410 11.50 1.07 -2.58
C THR A 410 11.54 2.51 -2.06
N MET A 411 12.06 2.69 -0.85
CA MET A 411 12.20 3.96 -0.16
C MET A 411 13.41 3.93 0.80
N PRO A 412 13.89 5.07 1.31
CA PRO A 412 14.77 5.12 2.48
C PRO A 412 14.16 4.43 3.69
N ALA A 413 14.97 4.21 4.75
CA ALA A 413 14.43 3.73 6.02
C ALA A 413 13.52 4.79 6.67
N ALA A 414 12.59 4.36 7.54
CA ALA A 414 11.60 5.23 8.18
C ALA A 414 12.25 6.39 8.94
N TRP A 415 11.78 7.62 8.66
CA TRP A 415 12.17 8.86 9.34
C TRP A 415 11.37 9.08 10.63
N LEU A 416 11.73 10.08 11.42
CA LEU A 416 11.01 10.45 12.63
C LEU A 416 9.63 11.05 12.30
N ILE A 417 8.66 10.84 13.19
CA ILE A 417 7.44 11.65 13.22
C ILE A 417 7.84 13.01 13.77
N ASP A 418 7.78 14.04 12.95
CA ASP A 418 8.23 15.39 13.29
C ASP A 418 7.09 16.41 13.13
N ALA A 419 6.52 16.84 14.26
CA ALA A 419 5.43 17.81 14.28
C ALA A 419 5.91 19.27 14.00
N VAL A 420 7.21 19.49 13.91
CA VAL A 420 7.79 20.83 13.66
C VAL A 420 8.14 21.01 12.18
N ASN A 421 8.77 19.99 11.58
CA ASN A 421 9.32 20.12 10.23
C ASN A 421 8.56 19.29 9.19
N GLY A 422 7.57 18.50 9.59
CA GLY A 422 6.88 17.56 8.69
C GLY A 422 7.75 16.37 8.29
N ASP A 423 7.41 15.72 7.19
CA ASP A 423 8.16 14.56 6.70
C ASP A 423 9.56 14.94 6.20
N GLN A 424 10.59 14.42 6.87
CA GLN A 424 12.00 14.63 6.51
C GLN A 424 12.55 13.38 5.83
N VAL A 425 12.19 13.19 4.56
CA VAL A 425 12.63 12.03 3.77
C VAL A 425 14.03 12.25 3.25
N SER A 426 14.99 11.47 3.73
CA SER A 426 16.37 11.53 3.26
C SER A 426 16.63 10.50 2.16
N GLY A 427 16.70 10.96 0.92
CA GLY A 427 17.02 10.10 -0.22
C GLY A 427 15.82 9.90 -1.16
N SER A 428 15.96 8.95 -2.06
CA SER A 428 15.00 8.63 -3.12
C SER A 428 14.74 7.13 -3.14
N GLY A 429 13.73 6.72 -3.89
CA GLY A 429 13.40 5.31 -4.14
C GLY A 429 13.03 5.08 -5.60
N ALA A 430 12.62 3.86 -5.90
CA ALA A 430 12.27 3.42 -7.24
C ALA A 430 10.81 3.72 -7.61
N GLY A 431 9.95 4.19 -6.68
CA GLY A 431 8.49 4.17 -6.80
C GLY A 431 7.88 5.07 -7.87
N ASN A 432 8.35 6.32 -7.97
CA ASN A 432 7.75 7.35 -8.83
C ASN A 432 7.57 6.92 -10.31
N LEU A 433 8.55 6.21 -10.90
CA LEU A 433 8.46 5.82 -12.30
C LEU A 433 7.22 4.98 -12.63
N ALA A 434 6.95 3.95 -11.83
CA ALA A 434 5.82 3.06 -12.04
C ALA A 434 4.46 3.76 -11.75
N ALA A 435 4.45 4.73 -10.84
CA ALA A 435 3.27 5.54 -10.54
C ALA A 435 2.88 6.39 -11.76
N VAL A 436 3.82 7.21 -12.28
CA VAL A 436 3.62 8.12 -13.40
C VAL A 436 3.38 7.36 -14.72
N ALA A 437 4.10 6.24 -14.94
CA ALA A 437 3.91 5.38 -16.10
C ALA A 437 2.60 4.59 -16.08
N GLY A 438 1.97 4.44 -14.91
CA GLY A 438 0.76 3.63 -14.75
C GLY A 438 1.02 2.12 -14.78
N THR A 439 2.27 1.68 -14.64
CA THR A 439 2.67 0.26 -14.69
C THR A 439 2.67 -0.38 -13.30
N PRO A 440 2.65 -1.72 -13.16
CA PRO A 440 2.61 -2.37 -11.85
C PRO A 440 3.91 -2.21 -11.08
N HIS A 441 3.79 -2.10 -9.75
CA HIS A 441 4.89 -2.02 -8.82
C HIS A 441 4.60 -2.88 -7.58
N LEU A 442 5.42 -3.89 -7.36
CA LEU A 442 5.41 -4.74 -6.17
C LEU A 442 6.57 -4.35 -5.27
N THR A 443 6.31 -4.10 -3.99
CA THR A 443 7.36 -4.04 -2.96
C THR A 443 7.29 -5.25 -2.06
N VAL A 444 8.45 -5.85 -1.79
CA VAL A 444 8.61 -6.98 -0.87
C VAL A 444 9.67 -6.59 0.16
N PRO A 445 9.49 -6.89 1.46
CA PRO A 445 10.51 -6.58 2.45
C PRO A 445 11.87 -7.17 2.07
N MET A 446 12.95 -6.37 2.05
CA MET A 446 14.29 -6.87 1.69
C MET A 446 15.20 -7.10 2.89
N GLY A 447 14.92 -6.48 4.03
CA GLY A 447 15.69 -6.60 5.25
C GLY A 447 15.41 -5.44 6.19
N ASN A 448 16.30 -5.23 7.17
CA ASN A 448 16.17 -4.19 8.17
C ASN A 448 17.46 -3.35 8.31
N VAL A 449 17.27 -2.06 8.49
CA VAL A 449 18.33 -1.14 8.91
C VAL A 449 18.09 -0.77 10.37
N ARG A 450 18.96 -1.19 11.28
CA ARG A 450 18.80 -0.98 12.73
C ARG A 450 17.42 -1.37 13.24
N GLY A 451 16.90 -2.49 12.71
CA GLY A 451 15.57 -3.00 13.04
C GLY A 451 14.40 -2.29 12.35
N MET A 452 14.63 -1.28 11.51
CA MET A 452 13.60 -0.66 10.68
C MET A 452 13.54 -1.34 9.31
N PRO A 453 12.37 -1.83 8.87
CA PRO A 453 12.23 -2.49 7.57
C PRO A 453 12.57 -1.57 6.39
N VAL A 454 13.05 -2.18 5.33
CA VAL A 454 13.24 -1.56 4.01
C VAL A 454 12.76 -2.54 2.93
N GLY A 455 12.24 -2.01 1.82
CA GLY A 455 11.61 -2.79 0.75
C GLY A 455 12.44 -2.87 -0.53
N LEU A 456 12.31 -4.00 -1.22
CA LEU A 456 12.79 -4.24 -2.58
C LEU A 456 11.62 -4.07 -3.55
N SER A 457 11.73 -3.13 -4.47
CA SER A 457 10.78 -2.90 -5.56
C SER A 457 11.04 -3.88 -6.70
N PHE A 458 9.94 -4.39 -7.27
CA PHE A 458 9.89 -5.04 -8.58
C PHE A 458 8.90 -4.25 -9.45
N MET A 459 9.37 -3.75 -10.59
CA MET A 459 8.55 -3.00 -11.56
C MET A 459 8.65 -3.68 -12.93
N GLY A 460 7.58 -3.63 -13.71
CA GLY A 460 7.52 -4.24 -15.01
C GLY A 460 6.66 -3.44 -16.00
N PRO A 461 6.48 -3.94 -17.22
CA PRO A 461 5.55 -3.33 -18.17
C PRO A 461 4.11 -3.47 -17.69
N ALA A 462 3.19 -2.69 -18.26
CA ALA A 462 1.76 -2.81 -17.95
C ALA A 462 1.28 -4.27 -18.06
N TRP A 463 0.38 -4.67 -17.17
CA TRP A 463 -0.25 -5.99 -17.10
C TRP A 463 0.72 -7.15 -16.74
N SER A 464 1.83 -6.83 -16.08
CA SER A 464 2.81 -7.85 -15.66
C SER A 464 2.71 -8.29 -14.20
N GLU A 465 1.60 -8.02 -13.52
CA GLU A 465 1.38 -8.33 -12.11
C GLU A 465 1.69 -9.78 -11.75
N ALA A 466 1.21 -10.74 -12.56
CA ALA A 466 1.47 -12.16 -12.33
C ALA A 466 2.97 -12.48 -12.32
N ARG A 467 3.74 -11.86 -13.25
CA ARG A 467 5.19 -12.01 -13.30
C ARG A 467 5.86 -11.40 -12.07
N LEU A 468 5.49 -10.17 -11.71
CA LEU A 468 6.09 -9.50 -10.54
C LEU A 468 5.78 -10.25 -9.25
N LEU A 469 4.55 -10.76 -9.09
CA LEU A 469 4.16 -11.60 -7.97
C LEU A 469 4.99 -12.90 -7.94
N GLY A 470 5.21 -13.56 -9.07
CA GLY A 470 6.06 -14.74 -9.17
C GLY A 470 7.50 -14.47 -8.74
N LEU A 471 8.11 -13.39 -9.25
CA LEU A 471 9.47 -12.98 -8.88
C LEU A 471 9.57 -12.62 -7.41
N GLY A 472 8.60 -11.81 -6.90
CA GLY A 472 8.52 -11.43 -5.50
C GLY A 472 8.34 -12.61 -4.57
N PHE A 473 7.50 -13.58 -4.94
CA PHE A 473 7.30 -14.82 -4.19
C PHE A 473 8.59 -15.64 -4.09
N ALA A 474 9.25 -15.90 -5.21
CA ALA A 474 10.51 -16.65 -5.20
C ALA A 474 11.59 -15.94 -4.36
N TYR A 475 11.66 -14.62 -4.43
CA TYR A 475 12.54 -13.81 -3.57
C TYR A 475 12.16 -13.92 -2.10
N GLU A 476 10.87 -13.74 -1.74
CA GLU A 476 10.36 -13.83 -0.38
C GLU A 476 10.69 -15.20 0.27
N GLN A 477 10.48 -16.31 -0.47
CA GLN A 477 10.80 -17.66 0.01
C GLN A 477 12.31 -17.84 0.25
N ALA A 478 13.15 -17.31 -0.65
CA ALA A 478 14.60 -17.42 -0.55
C ALA A 478 15.19 -16.53 0.56
N ARG A 479 14.60 -15.35 0.79
CA ARG A 479 15.01 -14.44 1.86
C ARG A 479 14.68 -15.01 3.25
N GLY A 480 13.58 -15.78 3.36
CA GLY A 480 13.07 -16.25 4.64
C GLY A 480 12.34 -15.20 5.47
N PRO A 481 11.95 -15.51 6.73
CA PRO A 481 11.20 -14.59 7.58
C PRO A 481 12.06 -13.41 8.05
N LEU A 482 11.41 -12.24 8.24
CA LEU A 482 12.00 -11.10 8.92
C LEU A 482 11.52 -11.02 10.37
N PRO A 483 12.27 -10.35 11.27
CA PRO A 483 11.83 -10.11 12.64
C PRO A 483 10.48 -9.38 12.68
N ALA A 484 9.60 -9.83 13.58
CA ALA A 484 8.34 -9.17 13.84
C ALA A 484 8.55 -7.80 14.53
N PRO A 485 7.58 -6.87 14.42
CA PRO A 485 7.64 -5.60 15.13
C PRO A 485 7.59 -5.80 16.65
N THR A 486 8.29 -4.95 17.38
CA THR A 486 8.44 -5.03 18.83
C THR A 486 7.75 -3.89 19.59
N PHE A 487 7.14 -2.94 18.89
CA PHE A 487 6.46 -1.77 19.45
C PHE A 487 7.36 -0.95 20.39
N ARG A 488 8.68 -0.95 20.16
CA ARG A 488 9.63 -0.17 20.95
C ARG A 488 9.35 1.33 20.78
N LYS A 489 9.65 2.12 21.81
CA LYS A 489 9.39 3.56 21.79
C LYS A 489 10.22 4.27 20.72
N SER A 490 11.52 3.91 20.64
CA SER A 490 12.46 4.48 19.67
C SER A 490 13.45 3.42 19.13
N VAL A 491 14.06 3.70 18.00
CA VAL A 491 15.19 2.92 17.46
C VAL A 491 16.38 3.01 18.43
N GLU A 492 16.58 4.17 19.04
CA GLU A 492 17.65 4.49 19.97
C GLU A 492 17.58 3.65 21.27
N ASP A 493 16.39 3.11 21.60
CA ASP A 493 16.21 2.21 22.76
C ASP A 493 16.73 0.79 22.51
N SER A 494 17.10 0.43 21.26
CA SER A 494 17.66 -0.89 21.01
C SER A 494 19.09 -0.99 21.57
N PRO A 495 19.45 -2.11 22.24
CA PRO A 495 20.73 -2.22 22.96
C PRO A 495 21.98 -1.93 22.10
N ASP A 496 21.96 -2.35 20.84
CA ASP A 496 23.03 -2.14 19.87
C ASP A 496 23.18 -0.66 19.48
N VAL A 497 22.07 0.07 19.31
CA VAL A 497 22.10 1.51 19.00
C VAL A 497 22.42 2.32 20.25
N ALA A 498 21.81 2.01 21.37
CA ALA A 498 22.08 2.68 22.66
C ALA A 498 23.56 2.59 23.04
N ALA A 499 24.19 1.43 22.81
CA ALA A 499 25.63 1.26 23.05
C ALA A 499 26.51 2.16 22.16
N LEU A 500 26.08 2.42 20.92
CA LEU A 500 26.79 3.32 19.98
C LEU A 500 26.65 4.80 20.35
N LEU A 501 25.51 5.15 20.97
CA LEU A 501 25.22 6.53 21.41
C LEU A 501 25.79 6.85 22.80
N ALA A 502 26.20 5.83 23.56
CA ALA A 502 26.81 6.03 24.87
C ALA A 502 28.21 6.70 24.74
N PRO A 503 28.59 7.59 25.70
CA PRO A 503 29.94 8.13 25.72
C PRO A 503 30.99 7.01 25.76
N ALA A 504 32.11 7.20 25.04
CA ALA A 504 33.22 6.27 25.14
C ALA A 504 33.66 6.19 26.61
N LYS A 505 33.81 4.97 27.15
CA LYS A 505 34.40 4.79 28.47
C LYS A 505 35.84 5.33 28.41
N ARG A 506 36.14 6.36 29.20
CA ARG A 506 37.46 6.92 29.38
C ARG A 506 38.36 5.92 30.08
#